data_b2804636298020e20a94c3d428fda3c2
#
_entry.id   b2804636298020e20a94c3d428fda3c2
#
_cell.length_a   1.000
_cell.length_b   1.000
_cell.length_c   1.000
_cell.angle_alpha   90.00
_cell.angle_beta   90.00
_cell.angle_gamma   90.00
#
_symmetry.space_group_name_H-M   'P 1'
#
loop_
_entity.id
_entity.type
_entity.pdbx_description
1 polymer ?
#
loop_
_entity_poly.entity_id
_entity_poly.type
_entity_poly.pdbx_seq_one_letter_code
_entity_poly.pdbx_strand_id
1 'polypeptide(L)'
;MAGGWGSAGRQQVPPLRTARGRNDKEVELERFLFLVRVRGRGARATFFCFTWLSMLPAFTIGIEEEYQTVDPETRDLRSHIQAELLEKGKMILQERVKAEMHQSVVEVGTGICNNIKEAKAEVKMFRRDMGRLARENGLRLASVATHPFSDWRTQDIHPDQRYKNIVEDMQLVARANLIFGLHVHIGIEDRETAIHMMNHARYFLPHILALSTNSPFWLGMNTGLKSYRCKVFDKFPRTNIPDYFPSWGEYENFIKLLIKTNCIDNAKKIWWDIRPHPFFNTIEFRVCDIPMRADETIAIAALIQATVAKLYKLYTANQGFRLYRRALIMENEWRAARYGMDGKLIDFGKQKEVPARDLIREYLDFVDDVVDELDSREELNYIHTMLETGSGADRQLRVFEESGGDFKKVVDYIIEETETGLEESAEPAPARKVG
;
A
#
# COMPACT_ATOMS: atom_id res chain seq x y z
N MET A 1 30.87 -2.41 60.48
CA MET A 1 32.16 -2.81 59.89
C MET A 1 32.13 -2.43 58.45
N ALA A 2 33.00 -1.53 58.07
CA ALA A 2 33.11 -0.94 56.73
C ALA A 2 33.94 -1.84 55.84
N GLY A 3 33.51 -2.12 54.62
CA GLY A 3 34.25 -2.85 53.63
C GLY A 3 34.24 -2.04 52.31
N GLY A 4 35.42 -1.57 51.91
CA GLY A 4 35.68 -0.58 50.88
C GLY A 4 35.43 -1.08 49.46
N TRP A 5 35.10 -0.12 48.60
CA TRP A 5 35.02 -0.25 47.15
C TRP A 5 36.38 0.07 46.51
N GLY A 6 36.96 -0.92 45.86
CA GLY A 6 38.18 -0.79 45.07
C GLY A 6 37.91 -0.08 43.73
N SER A 7 38.71 0.92 43.44
CA SER A 7 38.75 1.69 42.20
C SER A 7 39.24 0.83 41.02
N ALA A 8 38.42 0.62 40.01
CA ALA A 8 38.83 0.05 38.74
C ALA A 8 39.42 1.17 37.85
N GLY A 9 40.66 0.93 37.37
CA GLY A 9 41.46 1.85 36.61
C GLY A 9 40.86 2.21 35.22
N ARG A 10 41.01 3.47 34.84
CA ARG A 10 40.82 3.99 33.52
C ARG A 10 41.91 3.46 32.59
N GLN A 11 41.53 2.62 31.64
CA GLN A 11 42.40 2.34 30.49
C GLN A 11 42.38 3.57 29.56
N GLN A 12 43.55 4.17 29.38
CA GLN A 12 43.78 5.18 28.35
C GLN A 12 43.82 4.54 26.97
N VAL A 13 42.95 5.02 26.07
CA VAL A 13 43.01 4.72 24.64
C VAL A 13 44.16 5.55 24.04
N PRO A 14 45.08 4.96 23.26
CA PRO A 14 46.16 5.72 22.62
C PRO A 14 45.59 6.61 21.51
N PRO A 15 46.22 7.80 21.27
CA PRO A 15 45.74 8.72 20.24
C PRO A 15 46.01 8.16 18.84
N LEU A 16 44.98 8.22 17.99
CA LEU A 16 45.09 7.95 16.55
C LEU A 16 46.10 8.95 15.93
N ARG A 17 47.13 8.39 15.26
CA ARG A 17 48.05 9.17 14.46
C ARG A 17 47.30 9.80 13.30
N THR A 18 47.20 11.13 13.29
CA THR A 18 46.78 11.91 12.14
C THR A 18 47.83 11.84 11.05
N ALA A 19 47.47 11.23 9.90
CA ALA A 19 48.19 11.40 8.66
C ALA A 19 48.01 12.86 8.19
N ARG A 20 49.05 13.66 8.27
CA ARG A 20 49.11 15.03 7.71
C ARG A 20 49.10 14.92 6.18
N GLY A 21 48.21 15.70 5.54
CA GLY A 21 48.43 16.25 4.22
C GLY A 21 47.51 15.84 3.11
N ARG A 22 46.27 16.35 3.12
CA ARG A 22 45.55 16.84 1.94
C ARG A 22 44.56 17.90 2.41
N ASN A 23 44.46 18.97 1.65
CA ASN A 23 43.64 20.14 1.96
C ASN A 23 42.17 19.76 1.93
N ASP A 24 41.46 19.84 3.04
CA ASP A 24 40.02 19.47 3.19
C ASP A 24 39.10 20.18 2.20
N LYS A 25 39.53 21.27 1.60
CA LYS A 25 38.77 22.00 0.56
C LYS A 25 38.79 21.35 -0.83
N GLU A 26 39.78 20.49 -1.14
CA GLU A 26 39.82 19.76 -2.40
C GLU A 26 38.96 18.47 -2.39
N VAL A 27 38.74 17.88 -1.22
CA VAL A 27 37.92 16.66 -1.07
C VAL A 27 36.40 16.95 -1.18
N GLU A 28 35.97 18.16 -0.81
CA GLU A 28 34.58 18.58 -0.98
C GLU A 28 34.21 18.91 -2.43
N LEU A 29 35.19 19.29 -3.26
CA LEU A 29 35.01 19.61 -4.68
C LEU A 29 35.00 18.38 -5.60
N GLU A 30 35.59 17.26 -5.18
CA GLU A 30 35.59 16.03 -5.98
C GLU A 30 34.23 15.29 -5.99
N ARG A 31 33.32 15.63 -5.12
CA ARG A 31 32.00 14.98 -5.04
C ARG A 31 30.96 15.50 -6.06
N PHE A 32 31.19 16.65 -6.71
CA PHE A 32 30.14 17.32 -7.49
C PHE A 32 30.55 17.89 -8.85
N LEU A 33 31.82 17.80 -9.28
CA LEU A 33 32.26 18.41 -10.54
C LEU A 33 33.16 17.47 -11.35
N PHE A 34 32.64 16.89 -12.44
CA PHE A 34 33.45 16.35 -13.51
C PHE A 34 33.76 17.47 -14.50
N LEU A 35 34.98 18.03 -14.44
CA LEU A 35 35.47 19.02 -15.37
C LEU A 35 36.16 18.33 -16.56
N VAL A 36 35.52 18.29 -17.73
CA VAL A 36 36.18 17.86 -18.97
C VAL A 36 36.88 19.06 -19.59
N ARG A 37 38.19 19.05 -19.55
CA ARG A 37 39.02 20.07 -20.18
C ARG A 37 39.36 19.66 -21.62
N VAL A 38 38.66 20.24 -22.59
CA VAL A 38 39.04 20.08 -24.02
C VAL A 38 40.07 21.15 -24.38
N ARG A 39 41.31 20.75 -24.68
CA ARG A 39 42.34 21.66 -25.21
C ARG A 39 42.26 21.70 -26.73
N GLY A 40 41.71 22.78 -27.28
CA GLY A 40 41.90 23.14 -28.69
C GLY A 40 42.86 24.33 -28.80
N ARG A 41 43.74 24.35 -29.78
CA ARG A 41 44.66 25.50 -30.05
C ARG A 41 43.79 26.71 -30.45
N GLY A 42 43.75 27.73 -29.59
CA GLY A 42 43.19 29.05 -29.94
C GLY A 42 41.74 29.31 -29.45
N ALA A 43 41.10 28.45 -28.66
CA ALA A 43 39.73 28.66 -28.18
C ALA A 43 39.70 28.98 -26.68
N ARG A 44 38.84 29.94 -26.28
CA ARG A 44 38.48 30.18 -24.87
C ARG A 44 37.88 28.88 -24.26
N ALA A 45 38.39 28.49 -23.10
CA ALA A 45 37.88 27.32 -22.40
C ALA A 45 36.38 27.54 -22.05
N THR A 46 35.49 26.79 -22.69
CA THR A 46 34.07 26.76 -22.32
C THR A 46 33.90 25.66 -21.29
N PHE A 47 33.52 26.02 -20.09
CA PHE A 47 33.20 25.06 -19.02
C PHE A 47 31.73 24.65 -19.17
N PHE A 48 31.52 23.40 -19.50
CA PHE A 48 30.18 22.78 -19.37
C PHE A 48 30.03 22.23 -17.95
N CYS A 49 29.21 22.87 -17.16
CA CYS A 49 28.80 22.33 -15.89
C CYS A 49 27.68 21.31 -16.17
N PHE A 50 28.01 20.03 -16.15
CA PHE A 50 26.96 18.98 -16.08
C PHE A 50 26.54 18.86 -14.64
N THR A 51 25.44 19.50 -14.27
CA THR A 51 24.70 19.11 -13.08
C THR A 51 24.10 17.74 -13.36
N TRP A 52 24.64 16.70 -12.72
CA TRP A 52 23.89 15.47 -12.55
C TRP A 52 22.72 15.81 -11.65
N LEU A 53 21.55 16.15 -12.23
CA LEU A 53 20.32 15.94 -11.52
C LEU A 53 20.29 14.43 -11.23
N SER A 54 20.38 14.03 -9.97
CA SER A 54 20.09 12.66 -9.57
C SER A 54 18.61 12.45 -9.88
N MET A 55 18.30 11.89 -11.06
CA MET A 55 16.92 11.50 -11.36
C MET A 55 16.50 10.48 -10.30
N LEU A 56 15.30 10.65 -9.75
CA LEU A 56 14.71 9.67 -8.87
C LEU A 56 14.67 8.30 -9.58
N PRO A 57 14.85 7.18 -8.85
CA PRO A 57 14.51 5.87 -9.40
C PRO A 57 13.09 5.86 -9.97
N ALA A 58 12.82 4.99 -10.92
CA ALA A 58 11.50 4.91 -11.55
C ALA A 58 10.37 4.59 -10.55
N PHE A 59 10.69 4.01 -9.38
CA PHE A 59 9.71 3.57 -8.39
C PHE A 59 8.52 2.88 -9.06
N THR A 60 8.81 1.81 -9.81
CA THR A 60 7.77 1.03 -10.52
C THR A 60 6.63 0.64 -9.60
N ILE A 61 5.42 0.56 -10.15
CA ILE A 61 4.20 0.30 -9.40
C ILE A 61 3.62 -1.06 -9.79
N GLY A 62 3.17 -1.82 -8.79
CA GLY A 62 2.27 -2.95 -8.96
C GLY A 62 1.04 -2.75 -8.08
N ILE A 63 -0.15 -3.08 -8.59
CA ILE A 63 -1.41 -2.94 -7.86
C ILE A 63 -2.11 -4.29 -7.86
N GLU A 64 -2.56 -4.75 -6.69
CA GLU A 64 -3.43 -5.92 -6.55
C GLU A 64 -4.76 -5.45 -5.95
N GLU A 65 -5.86 -5.80 -6.60
CA GLU A 65 -7.23 -5.51 -6.15
C GLU A 65 -8.00 -6.81 -5.96
N GLU A 66 -8.72 -6.92 -4.84
CA GLU A 66 -9.58 -8.05 -4.49
C GLU A 66 -11.04 -7.67 -4.68
N TYR A 67 -11.74 -8.32 -5.60
CA TYR A 67 -13.15 -8.03 -5.90
C TYR A 67 -14.10 -9.09 -5.38
N GLN A 68 -15.33 -8.68 -5.14
CA GLN A 68 -16.46 -9.52 -4.79
C GLN A 68 -17.26 -9.90 -6.04
N THR A 69 -17.72 -11.16 -6.10
CA THR A 69 -18.74 -11.60 -7.03
C THR A 69 -20.08 -11.66 -6.32
N VAL A 70 -21.07 -10.93 -6.86
CA VAL A 70 -22.38 -10.69 -6.24
C VAL A 70 -23.50 -11.21 -7.14
N ASP A 71 -24.46 -11.87 -6.54
CA ASP A 71 -25.71 -12.29 -7.20
C ASP A 71 -26.61 -11.08 -7.47
N PRO A 72 -27.07 -10.84 -8.71
CA PRO A 72 -27.84 -9.66 -9.07
C PRO A 72 -29.26 -9.62 -8.53
N GLU A 73 -29.83 -10.75 -8.04
CA GLU A 73 -31.18 -10.82 -7.48
C GLU A 73 -31.17 -10.71 -5.96
N THR A 74 -30.31 -11.48 -5.32
CA THR A 74 -30.22 -11.52 -3.85
C THR A 74 -29.33 -10.43 -3.28
N ARG A 75 -28.35 -9.93 -4.04
CA ARG A 75 -27.21 -9.06 -3.66
C ARG A 75 -26.26 -9.74 -2.67
N ASP A 76 -26.37 -11.05 -2.49
CA ASP A 76 -25.45 -11.82 -1.65
C ASP A 76 -24.19 -12.22 -2.42
N LEU A 77 -23.13 -12.55 -1.69
CA LEU A 77 -21.93 -13.12 -2.30
C LEU A 77 -22.25 -14.49 -2.91
N ARG A 78 -21.63 -14.77 -4.05
CA ARG A 78 -21.85 -16.02 -4.77
C ARG A 78 -20.56 -16.73 -5.06
N SER A 79 -20.35 -17.88 -4.40
CA SER A 79 -19.10 -18.64 -4.43
C SER A 79 -19.01 -19.70 -5.53
N HIS A 80 -20.15 -20.20 -6.05
CA HIS A 80 -20.16 -21.40 -6.92
C HIS A 80 -19.68 -21.21 -8.37
N ILE A 81 -19.42 -19.97 -8.80
CA ILE A 81 -19.15 -19.67 -10.22
C ILE A 81 -17.69 -19.23 -10.42
N GLN A 82 -16.92 -19.08 -9.34
CA GLN A 82 -15.56 -18.59 -9.41
C GLN A 82 -14.64 -19.45 -10.28
N ALA A 83 -14.82 -20.78 -10.29
CA ALA A 83 -13.98 -21.66 -11.11
C ALA A 83 -14.08 -21.33 -12.60
N GLU A 84 -15.29 -21.10 -13.14
CA GLU A 84 -15.49 -20.70 -14.54
C GLU A 84 -15.02 -19.26 -14.80
N LEU A 85 -15.29 -18.34 -13.86
CA LEU A 85 -14.84 -16.96 -13.94
C LEU A 85 -13.31 -16.87 -13.95
N LEU A 86 -12.65 -17.63 -13.10
CA LEU A 86 -11.18 -17.69 -13.01
C LEU A 86 -10.56 -18.30 -14.28
N GLU A 87 -11.11 -19.41 -14.79
CA GLU A 87 -10.61 -20.04 -16.00
C GLU A 87 -10.75 -19.11 -17.21
N LYS A 88 -11.91 -18.49 -17.41
CA LYS A 88 -12.14 -17.50 -18.45
C LYS A 88 -11.30 -16.23 -18.24
N GLY A 89 -11.16 -15.78 -17.00
CA GLY A 89 -10.31 -14.65 -16.64
C GLY A 89 -8.83 -14.89 -16.97
N LYS A 90 -8.32 -16.08 -16.68
CA LYS A 90 -6.94 -16.49 -17.05
C LYS A 90 -6.75 -16.56 -18.57
N MET A 91 -7.76 -16.97 -19.33
CA MET A 91 -7.69 -16.96 -20.79
C MET A 91 -7.60 -15.55 -21.38
N ILE A 92 -8.25 -14.57 -20.76
CA ILE A 92 -8.30 -13.17 -21.22
C ILE A 92 -7.15 -12.36 -20.65
N LEU A 93 -6.90 -12.47 -19.33
CA LEU A 93 -5.98 -11.65 -18.56
C LEU A 93 -4.71 -12.41 -18.12
N GLN A 94 -4.51 -13.64 -18.62
CA GLN A 94 -3.38 -14.52 -18.32
C GLN A 94 -3.25 -14.83 -16.82
N GLU A 95 -2.02 -14.89 -16.29
CA GLU A 95 -1.74 -15.19 -14.87
C GLU A 95 -2.05 -14.02 -13.91
N ARG A 96 -2.65 -12.94 -14.40
CA ARG A 96 -2.96 -11.74 -13.62
C ARG A 96 -4.20 -11.88 -12.75
N VAL A 97 -5.03 -12.90 -13.02
CA VAL A 97 -6.22 -13.25 -12.21
C VAL A 97 -5.88 -14.43 -11.33
N LYS A 98 -6.05 -14.28 -10.03
CA LYS A 98 -5.73 -15.32 -9.05
C LYS A 98 -6.96 -15.65 -8.20
N ALA A 99 -7.00 -16.90 -7.73
CA ALA A 99 -7.94 -17.32 -6.71
C ALA A 99 -7.47 -16.85 -5.34
N GLU A 100 -8.43 -16.45 -4.51
CA GLU A 100 -8.21 -16.18 -3.11
C GLU A 100 -8.82 -17.27 -2.20
N MET A 101 -8.67 -17.11 -0.87
CA MET A 101 -9.05 -18.12 0.10
C MET A 101 -10.55 -18.45 0.05
N HIS A 102 -11.41 -17.43 -0.08
CA HIS A 102 -12.84 -17.62 -0.29
C HIS A 102 -13.18 -17.63 -1.79
N GLN A 103 -14.05 -18.55 -2.22
CA GLN A 103 -14.41 -18.68 -3.64
C GLN A 103 -15.20 -17.49 -4.21
N SER A 104 -15.73 -16.61 -3.37
CA SER A 104 -16.38 -15.35 -3.77
C SER A 104 -15.42 -14.18 -3.96
N VAL A 105 -14.10 -14.41 -3.80
CA VAL A 105 -13.04 -13.41 -3.96
C VAL A 105 -12.26 -13.67 -5.23
N VAL A 106 -12.04 -12.62 -6.03
CA VAL A 106 -11.18 -12.63 -7.22
C VAL A 106 -10.09 -11.57 -7.05
N GLU A 107 -8.84 -11.99 -6.99
CA GLU A 107 -7.69 -11.10 -6.98
C GLU A 107 -7.21 -10.84 -8.41
N VAL A 108 -6.96 -9.57 -8.72
CA VAL A 108 -6.38 -9.15 -10.00
C VAL A 108 -5.15 -8.29 -9.73
N GLY A 109 -4.02 -8.63 -10.36
CA GLY A 109 -2.76 -7.90 -10.22
C GLY A 109 -2.30 -7.28 -11.54
N THR A 110 -1.86 -6.03 -11.50
CA THR A 110 -1.22 -5.38 -12.66
C THR A 110 0.14 -6.03 -12.97
N GLY A 111 0.68 -5.74 -14.13
CA GLY A 111 2.09 -5.94 -14.41
C GLY A 111 2.96 -4.96 -13.61
N ILE A 112 4.27 -4.99 -13.90
CA ILE A 112 5.19 -3.96 -13.43
C ILE A 112 4.96 -2.72 -14.29
N CYS A 113 4.33 -1.70 -13.72
CA CYS A 113 4.05 -0.42 -14.37
C CYS A 113 5.19 0.56 -14.09
N ASN A 114 5.68 1.24 -15.12
CA ASN A 114 6.78 2.20 -14.97
C ASN A 114 6.32 3.53 -14.34
N ASN A 115 5.04 3.84 -14.41
CA ASN A 115 4.44 5.05 -13.87
C ASN A 115 2.97 4.80 -13.53
N ILE A 116 2.36 5.79 -12.87
CA ILE A 116 0.96 5.70 -12.43
C ILE A 116 -0.04 5.67 -13.61
N LYS A 117 0.29 6.23 -14.76
CA LYS A 117 -0.59 6.24 -15.94
C LYS A 117 -0.71 4.86 -16.55
N GLU A 118 0.40 4.09 -16.60
CA GLU A 118 0.35 2.68 -16.99
C GLU A 118 -0.50 1.87 -16.00
N ALA A 119 -0.33 2.09 -14.69
CA ALA A 119 -1.13 1.42 -13.66
C ALA A 119 -2.63 1.78 -13.78
N LYS A 120 -2.97 3.05 -14.02
CA LYS A 120 -4.34 3.53 -14.26
C LYS A 120 -5.00 2.81 -15.44
N ALA A 121 -4.26 2.68 -16.54
CA ALA A 121 -4.78 1.99 -17.72
C ALA A 121 -5.06 0.50 -17.45
N GLU A 122 -4.15 -0.19 -16.75
CA GLU A 122 -4.32 -1.62 -16.43
C GLU A 122 -5.45 -1.83 -15.40
N VAL A 123 -5.55 -1.04 -14.33
CA VAL A 123 -6.61 -1.15 -13.33
C VAL A 123 -7.99 -0.93 -13.98
N LYS A 124 -8.16 0.12 -14.80
CA LYS A 124 -9.43 0.36 -15.50
C LYS A 124 -9.76 -0.75 -16.47
N MET A 125 -8.77 -1.27 -17.20
CA MET A 125 -8.96 -2.42 -18.10
C MET A 125 -9.43 -3.66 -17.32
N PHE A 126 -8.79 -3.98 -16.19
CA PHE A 126 -9.16 -5.17 -15.40
C PHE A 126 -10.55 -5.05 -14.81
N ARG A 127 -10.90 -3.92 -14.22
CA ARG A 127 -12.26 -3.70 -13.68
C ARG A 127 -13.33 -3.84 -14.76
N ARG A 128 -13.10 -3.25 -15.95
CA ARG A 128 -14.00 -3.37 -17.10
C ARG A 128 -14.15 -4.82 -17.57
N ASP A 129 -13.02 -5.51 -17.81
CA ASP A 129 -13.01 -6.86 -18.35
C ASP A 129 -13.56 -7.87 -17.35
N MET A 130 -13.22 -7.76 -16.06
CA MET A 130 -13.79 -8.59 -14.99
C MET A 130 -15.28 -8.29 -14.77
N GLY A 131 -15.70 -7.03 -14.84
CA GLY A 131 -17.12 -6.66 -14.75
C GLY A 131 -17.93 -7.22 -15.91
N ARG A 132 -17.40 -7.15 -17.14
CA ARG A 132 -18.01 -7.78 -18.32
C ARG A 132 -18.13 -9.29 -18.12
N LEU A 133 -17.04 -9.95 -17.76
CA LEU A 133 -17.01 -11.39 -17.53
C LEU A 133 -17.96 -11.83 -16.41
N ALA A 134 -18.08 -11.06 -15.35
CA ALA A 134 -19.06 -11.30 -14.29
C ALA A 134 -20.50 -11.27 -14.86
N ARG A 135 -20.86 -10.22 -15.62
CA ARG A 135 -22.19 -10.10 -16.25
C ARG A 135 -22.50 -11.25 -17.20
N GLU A 136 -21.54 -11.67 -18.03
CA GLU A 136 -21.69 -12.82 -18.94
C GLU A 136 -21.97 -14.15 -18.21
N ASN A 137 -21.57 -14.23 -16.94
CA ASN A 137 -21.83 -15.39 -16.07
C ASN A 137 -22.98 -15.15 -15.06
N GLY A 138 -23.82 -14.15 -15.30
CA GLY A 138 -25.02 -13.86 -14.46
C GLY A 138 -24.66 -13.31 -13.07
N LEU A 139 -23.54 -12.63 -12.94
CA LEU A 139 -23.02 -12.00 -11.72
C LEU A 139 -22.79 -10.50 -11.89
N ARG A 140 -22.52 -9.83 -10.79
CA ARG A 140 -21.99 -8.46 -10.78
C ARG A 140 -20.66 -8.44 -10.02
N LEU A 141 -19.81 -7.50 -10.38
CA LEU A 141 -18.55 -7.23 -9.70
C LEU A 141 -18.76 -6.09 -8.71
N ALA A 142 -18.25 -6.24 -7.50
CA ALA A 142 -18.27 -5.18 -6.49
C ALA A 142 -16.88 -4.97 -5.87
N SER A 143 -16.49 -3.71 -5.73
CA SER A 143 -15.23 -3.26 -5.13
C SER A 143 -15.50 -2.61 -3.79
N VAL A 144 -15.45 -3.39 -2.73
CA VAL A 144 -15.72 -2.98 -1.34
C VAL A 144 -15.00 -3.91 -0.38
N ALA A 145 -14.53 -3.38 0.75
CA ALA A 145 -13.60 -4.13 1.60
C ALA A 145 -14.26 -5.13 2.57
N THR A 146 -15.56 -5.00 2.82
CA THR A 146 -16.42 -6.02 3.43
C THR A 146 -17.77 -6.02 2.75
N HIS A 147 -18.39 -7.20 2.58
CA HIS A 147 -19.76 -7.24 2.08
C HIS A 147 -20.73 -6.76 3.17
N PRO A 148 -21.72 -5.89 2.86
CA PRO A 148 -22.58 -5.31 3.88
C PRO A 148 -23.33 -6.33 4.75
N PHE A 149 -23.79 -7.45 4.19
CA PHE A 149 -24.62 -8.40 4.95
C PHE A 149 -24.29 -9.88 4.74
N SER A 150 -23.51 -10.26 3.72
CA SER A 150 -23.18 -11.68 3.46
C SER A 150 -22.45 -12.33 4.64
N ASP A 151 -22.82 -13.57 4.90
CA ASP A 151 -22.28 -14.36 6.02
C ASP A 151 -21.08 -15.19 5.56
N TRP A 152 -19.92 -14.98 6.16
CA TRP A 152 -18.72 -15.76 5.88
C TRP A 152 -18.88 -17.26 6.15
N ARG A 153 -19.84 -17.67 7.02
CA ARG A 153 -20.13 -19.06 7.35
C ARG A 153 -20.74 -19.83 6.18
N THR A 154 -21.34 -19.13 5.23
CA THR A 154 -21.94 -19.72 4.03
C THR A 154 -21.00 -19.71 2.83
N GLN A 155 -19.79 -19.15 2.98
CA GLN A 155 -18.83 -19.05 1.90
C GLN A 155 -17.88 -20.25 1.86
N ASP A 156 -17.67 -20.79 0.64
CA ASP A 156 -16.77 -21.91 0.41
C ASP A 156 -15.30 -21.46 0.41
N ILE A 157 -14.43 -22.28 1.01
CA ILE A 157 -12.98 -22.11 0.95
C ILE A 157 -12.46 -22.74 -0.34
N HIS A 158 -11.52 -22.07 -1.00
CA HIS A 158 -10.89 -22.58 -2.21
C HIS A 158 -10.16 -23.91 -1.93
N PRO A 159 -10.28 -24.94 -2.80
CA PRO A 159 -9.77 -26.28 -2.55
C PRO A 159 -8.25 -26.44 -2.60
N ASP A 160 -7.50 -25.36 -2.94
CA ASP A 160 -6.03 -25.39 -2.93
C ASP A 160 -5.47 -25.74 -1.56
N GLN A 161 -4.42 -26.59 -1.56
CA GLN A 161 -3.79 -27.07 -0.32
C GLN A 161 -3.22 -25.91 0.53
N ARG A 162 -2.75 -24.84 -0.09
CA ARG A 162 -2.26 -23.64 0.61
C ARG A 162 -3.32 -23.04 1.53
N TYR A 163 -4.56 -22.91 1.04
CA TYR A 163 -5.66 -22.33 1.82
C TYR A 163 -6.19 -23.31 2.88
N LYS A 164 -6.22 -24.62 2.56
CA LYS A 164 -6.54 -25.64 3.56
C LYS A 164 -5.58 -25.61 4.75
N ASN A 165 -4.28 -25.48 4.48
CA ASN A 165 -3.28 -25.36 5.54
C ASN A 165 -3.49 -24.10 6.39
N ILE A 166 -3.81 -22.95 5.77
CA ILE A 166 -4.11 -21.70 6.51
C ILE A 166 -5.35 -21.90 7.40
N VAL A 167 -6.39 -22.53 6.86
CA VAL A 167 -7.62 -22.81 7.62
C VAL A 167 -7.35 -23.81 8.75
N GLU A 168 -6.50 -24.81 8.54
CA GLU A 168 -6.11 -25.77 9.57
C GLU A 168 -5.32 -25.10 10.70
N ASP A 169 -4.34 -24.25 10.34
CA ASP A 169 -3.50 -23.53 11.31
C ASP A 169 -4.30 -22.49 12.12
N MET A 170 -5.22 -21.76 11.50
CA MET A 170 -5.87 -20.58 12.10
C MET A 170 -7.35 -20.75 12.40
N GLN A 171 -7.96 -21.87 12.00
CA GLN A 171 -9.33 -22.26 12.31
C GLN A 171 -10.36 -21.17 12.02
N LEU A 172 -11.13 -20.76 13.02
CA LEU A 172 -12.20 -19.75 12.90
C LEU A 172 -11.67 -18.39 12.39
N VAL A 173 -10.45 -18.03 12.76
CA VAL A 173 -9.85 -16.74 12.34
C VAL A 173 -9.71 -16.70 10.82
N ALA A 174 -9.21 -17.80 10.21
CA ALA A 174 -9.11 -17.88 8.76
C ALA A 174 -10.50 -17.93 8.08
N ARG A 175 -11.40 -18.75 8.58
CA ARG A 175 -12.76 -18.88 8.00
C ARG A 175 -13.53 -17.57 7.99
N ALA A 176 -13.37 -16.74 9.04
CA ALA A 176 -14.06 -15.47 9.18
C ALA A 176 -13.35 -14.30 8.42
N ASN A 177 -12.26 -14.57 7.70
CA ASN A 177 -11.49 -13.54 7.00
C ASN A 177 -12.06 -13.24 5.60
N LEU A 178 -13.34 -12.90 5.54
CA LEU A 178 -14.04 -12.52 4.31
C LEU A 178 -13.90 -11.01 4.09
N ILE A 179 -12.71 -10.59 3.70
CA ILE A 179 -12.34 -9.18 3.52
C ILE A 179 -11.62 -8.99 2.19
N PHE A 180 -11.58 -7.75 1.71
CA PHE A 180 -11.07 -7.40 0.39
C PHE A 180 -10.21 -6.16 0.49
N GLY A 181 -9.00 -6.24 -0.05
CA GLY A 181 -7.99 -5.21 0.09
C GLY A 181 -7.51 -4.63 -1.23
N LEU A 182 -6.80 -3.53 -1.09
CA LEU A 182 -5.94 -2.95 -2.11
C LEU A 182 -4.49 -3.09 -1.63
N HIS A 183 -3.64 -3.72 -2.44
CA HIS A 183 -2.21 -3.77 -2.20
C HIS A 183 -1.47 -2.95 -3.24
N VAL A 184 -0.52 -2.14 -2.80
CA VAL A 184 0.32 -1.32 -3.68
C VAL A 184 1.78 -1.65 -3.45
N HIS A 185 2.46 -2.09 -4.52
CA HIS A 185 3.87 -2.40 -4.53
C HIS A 185 4.66 -1.26 -5.17
N ILE A 186 5.71 -0.80 -4.50
CA ILE A 186 6.64 0.18 -5.05
C ILE A 186 8.01 -0.46 -5.19
N GLY A 187 8.58 -0.41 -6.40
CA GLY A 187 9.87 -0.99 -6.73
C GLY A 187 11.00 -0.30 -5.99
N ILE A 188 11.80 -1.07 -5.24
CA ILE A 188 13.04 -0.65 -4.58
C ILE A 188 14.02 -1.81 -4.66
N GLU A 189 15.13 -1.62 -5.38
CA GLU A 189 16.08 -2.69 -5.63
C GLU A 189 16.91 -3.06 -4.40
N ASP A 190 17.33 -2.04 -3.63
CA ASP A 190 18.19 -2.24 -2.46
C ASP A 190 17.37 -2.57 -1.20
N ARG A 191 17.72 -3.67 -0.55
CA ARG A 191 17.02 -4.19 0.62
C ARG A 191 17.18 -3.32 1.88
N GLU A 192 18.33 -2.71 2.09
CA GLU A 192 18.54 -1.77 3.22
C GLU A 192 17.69 -0.52 3.01
N THR A 193 17.67 0.01 1.79
CA THR A 193 16.78 1.12 1.43
C THR A 193 15.31 0.75 1.63
N ALA A 194 14.89 -0.48 1.27
CA ALA A 194 13.52 -0.94 1.49
C ALA A 194 13.13 -0.93 2.98
N ILE A 195 13.99 -1.41 3.87
CA ILE A 195 13.77 -1.36 5.33
C ILE A 195 13.72 0.08 5.82
N HIS A 196 14.61 0.95 5.33
CA HIS A 196 14.61 2.35 5.70
C HIS A 196 13.28 3.02 5.29
N MET A 197 12.83 2.81 4.05
CA MET A 197 11.55 3.34 3.57
C MET A 197 10.37 2.79 4.37
N MET A 198 10.32 1.48 4.63
CA MET A 198 9.30 0.86 5.48
C MET A 198 9.21 1.55 6.85
N ASN A 199 10.35 1.70 7.52
CA ASN A 199 10.41 2.29 8.86
C ASN A 199 9.80 3.71 8.92
N HIS A 200 10.04 4.53 7.90
CA HIS A 200 9.58 5.91 7.86
C HIS A 200 8.14 6.02 7.33
N ALA A 201 7.76 5.17 6.36
CA ALA A 201 6.43 5.16 5.77
C ALA A 201 5.33 4.72 6.77
N ARG A 202 5.67 3.98 7.82
CA ARG A 202 4.71 3.57 8.87
C ARG A 202 3.89 4.74 9.45
N TYR A 203 4.49 5.93 9.54
CA TYR A 203 3.81 7.12 10.03
C TYR A 203 2.60 7.50 9.18
N PHE A 204 2.66 7.27 7.87
CA PHE A 204 1.64 7.68 6.91
C PHE A 204 0.52 6.65 6.75
N LEU A 205 0.68 5.42 7.25
CA LEU A 205 -0.32 4.35 7.10
C LEU A 205 -1.71 4.74 7.62
N PRO A 206 -1.86 5.37 8.81
CA PRO A 206 -3.18 5.83 9.27
C PRO A 206 -3.83 6.89 8.37
N HIS A 207 -3.05 7.75 7.72
CA HIS A 207 -3.56 8.76 6.79
C HIS A 207 -4.08 8.10 5.51
N ILE A 208 -3.35 7.11 5.00
CA ILE A 208 -3.73 6.31 3.83
C ILE A 208 -4.97 5.46 4.15
N LEU A 209 -5.03 4.85 5.34
CA LEU A 209 -6.22 4.12 5.78
C LEU A 209 -7.45 5.04 5.87
N ALA A 210 -7.31 6.24 6.42
CA ALA A 210 -8.42 7.19 6.53
C ALA A 210 -9.01 7.57 5.16
N LEU A 211 -8.16 7.70 4.12
CA LEU A 211 -8.57 7.93 2.73
C LEU A 211 -9.28 6.71 2.12
N SER A 212 -8.77 5.50 2.39
CA SER A 212 -9.24 4.27 1.76
C SER A 212 -10.41 3.59 2.46
N THR A 213 -10.88 4.08 3.63
CA THR A 213 -11.95 3.42 4.39
C THR A 213 -13.17 3.10 3.51
N ASN A 214 -13.56 1.82 3.45
CA ASN A 214 -14.64 1.33 2.60
C ASN A 214 -15.31 0.05 3.13
N SER A 215 -15.41 -0.10 4.48
CA SER A 215 -15.99 -1.29 5.11
C SER A 215 -16.77 -0.98 6.40
N PRO A 216 -17.86 -0.16 6.32
CA PRO A 216 -18.62 0.22 7.52
C PRO A 216 -19.58 -0.85 8.02
N PHE A 217 -19.87 -1.85 7.19
CA PHE A 217 -20.88 -2.86 7.48
C PHE A 217 -20.28 -4.25 7.58
N TRP A 218 -20.89 -5.10 8.43
CA TRP A 218 -20.53 -6.50 8.61
C TRP A 218 -21.71 -7.32 9.09
N LEU A 219 -22.04 -8.43 8.41
CA LEU A 219 -23.13 -9.35 8.77
C LEU A 219 -24.47 -8.63 8.98
N GLY A 220 -24.81 -7.68 8.14
CA GLY A 220 -26.07 -6.93 8.23
C GLY A 220 -26.11 -5.92 9.38
N MET A 221 -24.97 -5.49 9.88
CA MET A 221 -24.87 -4.50 10.97
C MET A 221 -23.99 -3.32 10.57
N ASN A 222 -24.38 -2.12 10.97
CA ASN A 222 -23.47 -0.99 11.01
C ASN A 222 -22.49 -1.19 12.17
N THR A 223 -21.20 -1.37 11.85
CA THR A 223 -20.17 -1.68 12.86
C THR A 223 -19.75 -0.47 13.69
N GLY A 224 -20.15 0.73 13.26
CA GLY A 224 -19.69 1.98 13.84
C GLY A 224 -18.25 2.35 13.47
N LEU A 225 -17.56 1.56 12.62
CA LEU A 225 -16.25 1.88 12.08
C LEU A 225 -16.36 2.26 10.60
N LYS A 226 -15.39 2.99 10.07
CA LYS A 226 -15.24 3.28 8.63
C LYS A 226 -14.45 2.20 7.90
N SER A 227 -13.50 1.55 8.61
CA SER A 227 -12.81 0.33 8.15
C SER A 227 -12.96 -0.79 9.20
N TYR A 228 -13.92 -1.67 8.99
CA TYR A 228 -14.04 -2.89 9.77
C TYR A 228 -13.11 -3.99 9.26
N ARG A 229 -12.72 -3.93 7.97
CA ARG A 229 -11.75 -4.84 7.36
C ARG A 229 -10.47 -4.95 8.20
N CYS A 230 -9.88 -3.84 8.61
CA CYS A 230 -8.65 -3.87 9.39
C CYS A 230 -8.84 -4.63 10.72
N LYS A 231 -10.01 -4.51 11.36
CA LYS A 231 -10.32 -5.21 12.63
C LYS A 231 -10.61 -6.69 12.43
N VAL A 232 -11.12 -7.10 11.27
CA VAL A 232 -11.22 -8.53 10.92
C VAL A 232 -9.81 -9.10 10.72
N PHE A 233 -8.96 -8.37 9.98
CA PHE A 233 -7.59 -8.81 9.67
C PHE A 233 -6.66 -8.83 10.89
N ASP A 234 -6.84 -7.93 11.85
CA ASP A 234 -6.06 -7.86 13.10
C ASP A 234 -6.14 -9.16 13.94
N LYS A 235 -7.10 -10.03 13.66
CA LYS A 235 -7.20 -11.34 14.33
C LYS A 235 -6.14 -12.33 13.87
N PHE A 236 -5.55 -12.11 12.68
CA PHE A 236 -4.44 -12.92 12.21
C PHE A 236 -3.16 -12.56 12.95
N PRO A 237 -2.29 -13.54 13.24
CA PRO A 237 -0.96 -13.24 13.76
C PRO A 237 -0.12 -12.51 12.71
N ARG A 238 0.81 -11.68 13.15
CA ARG A 238 1.76 -10.97 12.27
C ARG A 238 1.10 -10.02 11.27
N THR A 239 0.01 -9.38 11.66
CA THR A 239 -0.71 -8.29 10.98
C THR A 239 -0.41 -6.94 11.61
N ASN A 240 -1.05 -5.88 11.12
CA ASN A 240 -0.97 -4.52 11.63
C ASN A 240 0.39 -3.84 11.39
N ILE A 241 0.67 -2.71 12.03
CA ILE A 241 1.89 -1.93 11.87
C ILE A 241 3.14 -2.75 12.26
N PRO A 242 4.18 -2.88 11.40
CA PRO A 242 5.42 -3.55 11.76
C PRO A 242 6.19 -2.80 12.84
N ASP A 243 7.04 -3.51 13.57
CA ASP A 243 8.04 -2.89 14.42
C ASP A 243 9.13 -2.18 13.59
N TYR A 244 9.95 -1.38 14.26
CA TYR A 244 11.13 -0.78 13.67
C TYR A 244 12.24 -1.83 13.53
N PHE A 245 12.86 -1.90 12.36
CA PHE A 245 14.04 -2.73 12.10
C PHE A 245 15.23 -1.84 11.73
N PRO A 246 16.34 -1.90 12.46
CA PRO A 246 17.50 -1.05 12.20
C PRO A 246 18.23 -1.36 10.89
N SER A 247 18.08 -2.59 10.36
CA SER A 247 18.71 -3.05 9.13
C SER A 247 17.93 -4.20 8.47
N TRP A 248 18.25 -4.50 7.22
CA TRP A 248 17.78 -5.72 6.55
C TRP A 248 18.22 -6.97 7.30
N GLY A 249 19.47 -7.00 7.81
CA GLY A 249 19.97 -8.13 8.56
C GLY A 249 19.15 -8.47 9.81
N GLU A 250 18.69 -7.46 10.55
CA GLU A 250 17.81 -7.66 11.70
C GLU A 250 16.41 -8.16 11.30
N TYR A 251 15.86 -7.63 10.21
CA TYR A 251 14.61 -8.15 9.64
C TYR A 251 14.75 -9.61 9.20
N GLU A 252 15.85 -9.93 8.51
CA GLU A 252 16.12 -11.31 8.06
C GLU A 252 16.31 -12.27 9.23
N ASN A 253 16.99 -11.85 10.30
CA ASN A 253 17.15 -12.62 11.53
C ASN A 253 15.79 -12.91 12.20
N PHE A 254 14.90 -11.91 12.24
CA PHE A 254 13.54 -12.09 12.73
C PHE A 254 12.78 -13.15 11.90
N ILE A 255 12.82 -13.09 10.57
CA ILE A 255 12.20 -14.09 9.69
C ILE A 255 12.81 -15.49 9.92
N LYS A 256 14.13 -15.59 9.97
CA LYS A 256 14.84 -16.87 10.22
C LYS A 256 14.46 -17.48 11.57
N LEU A 257 14.28 -16.65 12.60
CA LEU A 257 13.82 -17.11 13.91
C LEU A 257 12.42 -17.73 13.82
N LEU A 258 11.46 -17.04 13.17
CA LEU A 258 10.09 -17.54 13.01
C LEU A 258 10.04 -18.85 12.20
N ILE A 259 10.86 -18.97 11.17
CA ILE A 259 10.97 -20.22 10.38
C ILE A 259 11.59 -21.33 11.25
N LYS A 260 12.68 -21.06 11.95
CA LYS A 260 13.37 -22.03 12.81
C LYS A 260 12.48 -22.57 13.95
N THR A 261 11.55 -21.74 14.41
CA THR A 261 10.60 -22.10 15.49
C THR A 261 9.26 -22.62 14.96
N ASN A 262 9.16 -22.92 13.67
CA ASN A 262 7.95 -23.40 12.98
C ASN A 262 6.72 -22.49 13.14
N CYS A 263 6.91 -21.18 13.39
CA CYS A 263 5.82 -20.22 13.40
C CYS A 263 5.30 -19.92 11.98
N ILE A 264 6.20 -19.96 11.00
CA ILE A 264 5.94 -19.78 9.56
C ILE A 264 6.85 -20.69 8.75
N ASP A 265 6.45 -21.03 7.54
CA ASP A 265 7.27 -21.74 6.56
C ASP A 265 8.08 -20.77 5.68
N ASN A 266 7.57 -19.58 5.46
CA ASN A 266 8.22 -18.52 4.68
C ASN A 266 7.66 -17.14 5.04
N ALA A 267 8.32 -16.06 4.56
CA ALA A 267 7.98 -14.69 4.87
C ALA A 267 6.66 -14.19 4.23
N LYS A 268 6.00 -14.97 3.34
CA LYS A 268 4.65 -14.63 2.84
C LYS A 268 3.62 -14.57 3.98
N LYS A 269 3.85 -15.33 5.07
CA LYS A 269 2.96 -15.36 6.25
C LYS A 269 3.20 -14.20 7.24
N ILE A 270 3.93 -13.17 6.83
CA ILE A 270 4.01 -11.86 7.50
C ILE A 270 3.05 -10.93 6.78
N TRP A 271 1.95 -10.58 7.42
CA TRP A 271 0.86 -9.81 6.81
C TRP A 271 0.75 -8.39 7.35
N TRP A 272 1.89 -7.76 7.67
CA TRP A 272 1.91 -6.37 8.14
C TRP A 272 1.32 -5.41 7.10
N ASP A 273 0.83 -4.27 7.56
CA ASP A 273 0.24 -3.21 6.73
C ASP A 273 1.21 -2.57 5.75
N ILE A 274 2.49 -2.70 6.01
CA ILE A 274 3.59 -2.42 5.10
C ILE A 274 4.71 -3.44 5.34
N ARG A 275 5.28 -3.98 4.25
CA ARG A 275 6.40 -4.92 4.36
C ARG A 275 7.30 -4.88 3.12
N PRO A 276 8.59 -5.23 3.24
CA PRO A 276 9.37 -5.64 2.08
C PRO A 276 8.78 -6.94 1.54
N HIS A 277 8.53 -7.00 0.24
CA HIS A 277 8.00 -8.24 -0.33
C HIS A 277 9.06 -9.36 -0.32
N PRO A 278 8.71 -10.62 0.07
CA PRO A 278 9.70 -11.67 0.27
C PRO A 278 10.46 -12.09 -0.99
N PHE A 279 9.84 -11.95 -2.17
CA PHE A 279 10.39 -12.44 -3.45
C PHE A 279 10.62 -11.34 -4.49
N PHE A 280 9.89 -10.22 -4.40
CA PHE A 280 10.04 -9.10 -5.32
C PHE A 280 10.85 -7.98 -4.66
N ASN A 281 11.57 -7.22 -5.47
CA ASN A 281 12.28 -6.04 -4.99
C ASN A 281 11.31 -4.85 -4.84
N THR A 282 10.32 -5.01 -3.96
CA THR A 282 9.29 -3.99 -3.71
C THR A 282 9.03 -3.83 -2.22
N ILE A 283 8.52 -2.65 -1.84
CA ILE A 283 7.77 -2.45 -0.61
C ILE A 283 6.29 -2.57 -0.96
N GLU A 284 5.58 -3.37 -0.19
CA GLU A 284 4.15 -3.64 -0.35
C GLU A 284 3.35 -2.95 0.76
N PHE A 285 2.43 -2.07 0.37
CA PHE A 285 1.46 -1.43 1.26
C PHE A 285 0.15 -2.22 1.21
N ARG A 286 -0.36 -2.65 2.36
CA ARG A 286 -1.51 -3.56 2.52
C ARG A 286 -2.63 -2.98 3.39
N VAL A 287 -2.40 -1.80 3.97
CA VAL A 287 -3.29 -1.15 4.92
C VAL A 287 -4.67 -0.79 4.34
N CYS A 288 -4.76 -0.61 3.02
CA CYS A 288 -5.93 -0.05 2.37
C CYS A 288 -7.12 -1.03 2.30
N ASP A 289 -8.31 -0.55 2.66
CA ASP A 289 -9.54 -1.10 2.11
C ASP A 289 -9.52 -0.89 0.58
N ILE A 290 -10.07 -1.83 -0.19
CA ILE A 290 -10.22 -1.59 -1.63
C ILE A 290 -11.25 -0.49 -1.86
N PRO A 291 -10.96 0.58 -2.62
CA PRO A 291 -11.91 1.64 -2.95
C PRO A 291 -12.96 1.21 -3.97
N MET A 292 -14.13 1.85 -3.97
CA MET A 292 -15.18 1.56 -4.94
C MET A 292 -14.78 1.97 -6.37
N ARG A 293 -14.25 3.19 -6.55
CA ARG A 293 -13.86 3.73 -7.87
C ARG A 293 -12.41 3.41 -8.21
N ALA A 294 -12.13 3.13 -9.49
CA ALA A 294 -10.77 2.94 -9.98
C ALA A 294 -9.90 4.19 -9.76
N ASP A 295 -10.45 5.38 -9.95
CA ASP A 295 -9.71 6.64 -9.79
C ASP A 295 -9.27 6.87 -8.33
N GLU A 296 -10.02 6.36 -7.33
CA GLU A 296 -9.62 6.37 -5.92
C GLU A 296 -8.42 5.43 -5.67
N THR A 297 -8.45 4.23 -6.23
CA THR A 297 -7.32 3.28 -6.18
C THR A 297 -6.06 3.94 -6.74
N ILE A 298 -6.17 4.56 -7.89
CA ILE A 298 -5.05 5.21 -8.58
C ILE A 298 -4.53 6.41 -7.81
N ALA A 299 -5.39 7.24 -7.24
CA ALA A 299 -4.99 8.38 -6.41
C ALA A 299 -4.22 7.92 -5.15
N ILE A 300 -4.68 6.87 -4.49
CA ILE A 300 -3.99 6.27 -3.32
C ILE A 300 -2.64 5.67 -3.74
N ALA A 301 -2.58 4.97 -4.87
CA ALA A 301 -1.32 4.40 -5.38
C ALA A 301 -0.31 5.51 -5.76
N ALA A 302 -0.77 6.62 -6.36
CA ALA A 302 0.05 7.79 -6.65
C ALA A 302 0.60 8.43 -5.37
N LEU A 303 -0.22 8.56 -4.32
CA LEU A 303 0.21 9.07 -3.02
C LEU A 303 1.26 8.16 -2.37
N ILE A 304 1.06 6.86 -2.42
CA ILE A 304 2.01 5.86 -1.90
C ILE A 304 3.34 5.95 -2.67
N GLN A 305 3.31 6.03 -4.01
CA GLN A 305 4.52 6.20 -4.82
C GLN A 305 5.24 7.50 -4.47
N ALA A 306 4.52 8.62 -4.40
CA ALA A 306 5.09 9.92 -4.03
C ALA A 306 5.68 9.91 -2.61
N THR A 307 5.06 9.18 -1.67
CA THR A 307 5.59 9.02 -0.31
C THR A 307 6.94 8.32 -0.31
N VAL A 308 7.05 7.20 -1.02
CA VAL A 308 8.32 6.45 -1.12
C VAL A 308 9.38 7.30 -1.82
N ALA A 309 9.04 7.98 -2.91
CA ALA A 309 9.95 8.88 -3.62
C ALA A 309 10.43 10.04 -2.74
N LYS A 310 9.53 10.66 -1.96
CA LYS A 310 9.87 11.74 -1.03
C LYS A 310 10.79 11.26 0.09
N LEU A 311 10.48 10.13 0.70
CA LEU A 311 11.32 9.55 1.75
C LEU A 311 12.70 9.16 1.20
N TYR A 312 12.78 8.63 -0.02
CA TYR A 312 14.03 8.32 -0.70
C TYR A 312 14.85 9.59 -0.99
N LYS A 313 14.21 10.65 -1.47
CA LYS A 313 14.86 11.97 -1.70
C LYS A 313 15.47 12.52 -0.41
N LEU A 314 14.75 12.43 0.72
CA LEU A 314 15.29 12.82 2.04
C LEU A 314 16.48 11.93 2.43
N TYR A 315 16.35 10.62 2.27
CA TYR A 315 17.41 9.66 2.60
C TYR A 315 18.70 9.92 1.83
N THR A 316 18.60 10.13 0.52
CA THR A 316 19.79 10.44 -0.32
C THR A 316 20.39 11.79 -0.05
N ALA A 317 19.61 12.74 0.46
CA ALA A 317 20.08 14.03 0.98
C ALA A 317 20.65 13.95 2.41
N ASN A 318 20.82 12.75 2.97
CA ASN A 318 21.22 12.52 4.36
C ASN A 318 20.29 13.20 5.38
N GLN A 319 19.00 13.25 5.07
CA GLN A 319 17.94 13.74 5.93
C GLN A 319 17.01 12.58 6.29
N GLY A 320 16.47 12.57 7.50
CA GLY A 320 15.54 11.54 7.96
C GLY A 320 14.17 12.13 8.27
N PHE A 321 13.13 11.35 7.99
CA PHE A 321 11.82 11.60 8.59
C PHE A 321 11.81 11.04 10.01
N ARG A 322 11.07 11.67 10.92
CA ARG A 322 11.07 11.27 12.34
C ARG A 322 10.44 9.89 12.54
N LEU A 323 11.13 9.03 13.27
CA LEU A 323 10.62 7.71 13.66
C LEU A 323 9.74 7.79 14.89
N TYR A 324 8.57 7.18 14.83
CA TYR A 324 7.64 7.10 15.94
C TYR A 324 7.45 5.66 16.41
N ARG A 325 7.10 5.52 17.70
CA ARG A 325 6.82 4.19 18.28
C ARG A 325 5.59 3.58 17.62
N ARG A 326 5.65 2.27 17.37
CA ARG A 326 4.54 1.49 16.83
C ARG A 326 3.22 1.75 17.56
N ALA A 327 3.23 1.72 18.91
CA ALA A 327 2.03 1.94 19.72
C ALA A 327 1.33 3.29 19.45
N LEU A 328 2.10 4.36 19.16
CA LEU A 328 1.52 5.66 18.80
C LEU A 328 0.89 5.65 17.40
N ILE A 329 1.55 4.98 16.45
CA ILE A 329 1.00 4.84 15.09
C ILE A 329 -0.29 4.03 15.12
N MET A 330 -0.35 2.95 15.91
CA MET A 330 -1.55 2.14 16.10
C MET A 330 -2.72 2.92 16.71
N GLU A 331 -2.46 3.91 17.58
CA GLU A 331 -3.51 4.79 18.10
C GLU A 331 -4.13 5.62 16.95
N ASN A 332 -3.32 6.14 16.04
CA ASN A 332 -3.82 6.84 14.86
C ASN A 332 -4.52 5.90 13.88
N GLU A 333 -4.05 4.67 13.75
CA GLU A 333 -4.70 3.66 12.91
C GLU A 333 -6.10 3.31 13.44
N TRP A 334 -6.23 3.14 14.76
CA TRP A 334 -7.55 2.98 15.40
C TRP A 334 -8.47 4.15 15.09
N ARG A 335 -7.95 5.40 15.21
CA ARG A 335 -8.74 6.61 14.90
C ARG A 335 -9.14 6.68 13.43
N ALA A 336 -8.24 6.34 12.52
CA ALA A 336 -8.52 6.25 11.09
C ALA A 336 -9.60 5.18 10.80
N ALA A 337 -9.47 3.97 11.35
CA ALA A 337 -10.44 2.90 11.20
C ALA A 337 -11.82 3.27 11.75
N ARG A 338 -11.86 3.96 12.90
CA ARG A 338 -13.11 4.33 13.57
C ARG A 338 -13.81 5.50 12.92
N TYR A 339 -13.07 6.55 12.56
CA TYR A 339 -13.64 7.84 12.18
C TYR A 339 -13.37 8.24 10.74
N GLY A 340 -12.43 7.56 10.04
CA GLY A 340 -12.00 7.93 8.69
C GLY A 340 -11.46 9.36 8.62
N MET A 341 -11.78 10.04 7.53
CA MET A 341 -11.40 11.44 7.29
C MET A 341 -12.15 12.45 8.17
N ASP A 342 -13.29 12.07 8.75
CA ASP A 342 -14.08 12.96 9.63
C ASP A 342 -13.52 13.02 11.05
N GLY A 343 -12.58 12.14 11.37
CA GLY A 343 -11.92 12.07 12.65
C GLY A 343 -10.78 13.05 12.83
N LYS A 344 -10.09 12.89 13.96
CA LYS A 344 -8.84 13.58 14.26
C LYS A 344 -7.74 12.55 14.44
N LEU A 345 -6.58 12.80 13.85
CA LEU A 345 -5.37 12.05 14.10
C LEU A 345 -4.43 12.86 15.00
N ILE A 346 -3.52 12.17 15.67
CA ILE A 346 -2.50 12.81 16.49
C ILE A 346 -1.33 13.23 15.60
N ASP A 347 -1.06 14.52 15.56
CA ASP A 347 0.22 15.03 15.09
C ASP A 347 1.25 14.88 16.22
N PHE A 348 2.11 13.88 16.11
CA PHE A 348 3.10 13.60 17.16
C PHE A 348 4.20 14.65 17.24
N GLY A 349 4.46 15.40 16.18
CA GLY A 349 5.40 16.52 16.16
C GLY A 349 4.86 17.70 16.93
N LYS A 350 3.61 18.07 16.67
CA LYS A 350 2.89 19.16 17.33
C LYS A 350 2.29 18.74 18.68
N GLN A 351 2.27 17.45 19.00
CA GLN A 351 1.68 16.87 20.23
C GLN A 351 0.22 17.28 20.45
N LYS A 352 -0.58 17.27 19.39
CA LYS A 352 -2.00 17.65 19.44
C LYS A 352 -2.85 16.84 18.46
N GLU A 353 -4.15 16.80 18.70
CA GLU A 353 -5.14 16.31 17.74
C GLU A 353 -5.34 17.33 16.62
N VAL A 354 -5.34 16.84 15.38
CA VAL A 354 -5.59 17.64 14.17
C VAL A 354 -6.65 16.92 13.34
N PRO A 355 -7.61 17.62 12.71
CA PRO A 355 -8.54 17.02 11.79
C PRO A 355 -7.80 16.18 10.73
N ALA A 356 -8.28 14.97 10.48
CA ALA A 356 -7.61 14.06 9.54
C ALA A 356 -7.50 14.67 8.13
N ARG A 357 -8.54 15.39 7.67
CA ARG A 357 -8.53 16.10 6.38
C ARG A 357 -7.42 17.15 6.29
N ASP A 358 -7.11 17.85 7.38
CA ASP A 358 -6.04 18.84 7.40
C ASP A 358 -4.66 18.18 7.37
N LEU A 359 -4.47 17.08 8.12
CA LEU A 359 -3.24 16.30 8.06
C LEU A 359 -3.03 15.65 6.68
N ILE A 360 -4.09 15.24 6.00
CA ILE A 360 -3.99 14.74 4.63
C ILE A 360 -3.58 15.86 3.66
N ARG A 361 -4.05 17.09 3.84
CA ARG A 361 -3.57 18.24 3.04
C ARG A 361 -2.10 18.54 3.31
N GLU A 362 -1.69 18.58 4.59
CA GLU A 362 -0.27 18.70 4.96
C GLU A 362 0.58 17.55 4.37
N TYR A 363 0.01 16.36 4.24
CA TYR A 363 0.67 15.21 3.61
C TYR A 363 0.83 15.39 2.09
N LEU A 364 -0.17 15.93 1.41
CA LEU A 364 -0.07 16.29 -0.02
C LEU A 364 1.01 17.35 -0.23
N ASP A 365 1.05 18.39 0.60
CA ASP A 365 2.12 19.41 0.58
C ASP A 365 3.50 18.81 0.83
N PHE A 366 3.61 17.83 1.73
CA PHE A 366 4.87 17.14 2.02
C PHE A 366 5.45 16.39 0.82
N VAL A 367 4.62 15.78 -0.02
CA VAL A 367 5.07 15.01 -1.19
C VAL A 367 5.13 15.85 -2.48
N ASP A 368 4.66 17.09 -2.47
CA ASP A 368 4.46 17.92 -3.65
C ASP A 368 5.71 18.07 -4.54
N ASP A 369 6.89 18.16 -3.94
CA ASP A 369 8.17 18.38 -4.63
C ASP A 369 8.73 17.15 -5.38
N VAL A 370 8.02 16.03 -5.41
CA VAL A 370 8.37 14.83 -6.19
C VAL A 370 7.29 14.45 -7.21
N VAL A 371 6.09 15.02 -7.10
CA VAL A 371 4.91 14.62 -7.88
C VAL A 371 5.10 14.88 -9.38
N ASP A 372 5.71 16.00 -9.76
CA ASP A 372 5.95 16.34 -11.16
C ASP A 372 7.08 15.48 -11.77
N GLU A 373 8.10 15.10 -10.99
CA GLU A 373 9.14 14.16 -11.43
C GLU A 373 8.57 12.76 -11.71
N LEU A 374 7.51 12.37 -10.98
CA LEU A 374 6.80 11.09 -11.14
C LEU A 374 5.71 11.15 -12.22
N ASP A 375 5.44 12.31 -12.80
CA ASP A 375 4.34 12.57 -13.75
C ASP A 375 2.97 12.06 -13.23
N SER A 376 2.69 12.30 -11.93
CA SER A 376 1.53 11.76 -11.21
C SER A 376 0.57 12.83 -10.66
N ARG A 377 0.75 14.10 -11.05
CA ARG A 377 -0.03 15.24 -10.52
C ARG A 377 -1.53 15.11 -10.75
N GLU A 378 -1.94 14.69 -11.93
CA GLU A 378 -3.35 14.53 -12.29
C GLU A 378 -4.03 13.49 -11.39
N GLU A 379 -3.39 12.32 -11.26
CA GLU A 379 -3.90 11.21 -10.47
C GLU A 379 -3.93 11.53 -8.97
N LEU A 380 -2.88 12.18 -8.47
CA LEU A 380 -2.80 12.59 -7.06
C LEU A 380 -3.86 13.64 -6.71
N ASN A 381 -4.17 14.56 -7.62
CA ASN A 381 -5.17 15.60 -7.40
C ASN A 381 -6.58 15.04 -7.14
N TYR A 382 -6.87 13.81 -7.55
CA TYR A 382 -8.15 13.18 -7.25
C TYR A 382 -8.40 13.02 -5.74
N ILE A 383 -7.34 13.05 -4.91
CA ILE A 383 -7.49 13.06 -3.45
C ILE A 383 -8.29 14.27 -2.96
N HIS A 384 -8.22 15.43 -3.62
CA HIS A 384 -9.05 16.58 -3.26
C HIS A 384 -10.53 16.24 -3.43
N THR A 385 -10.91 15.55 -4.51
CA THR A 385 -12.28 15.04 -4.70
C THR A 385 -12.68 14.07 -3.58
N MET A 386 -11.78 13.16 -3.17
CA MET A 386 -12.06 12.25 -2.04
C MET A 386 -12.24 13.02 -0.73
N LEU A 387 -11.44 14.07 -0.49
CA LEU A 387 -11.58 14.95 0.67
C LEU A 387 -12.91 15.70 0.69
N GLU A 388 -13.50 16.02 -0.46
CA GLU A 388 -14.79 16.71 -0.57
C GLU A 388 -15.96 15.74 -0.46
N THR A 389 -15.92 14.62 -1.18
CA THR A 389 -17.04 13.67 -1.30
C THR A 389 -17.14 12.67 -0.16
N GLY A 390 -16.07 12.50 0.61
CA GLY A 390 -15.92 11.47 1.63
C GLY A 390 -15.36 10.15 1.07
N SER A 391 -14.97 9.26 1.98
CA SER A 391 -14.49 7.92 1.66
C SER A 391 -15.63 7.00 1.16
N GLY A 392 -15.29 5.81 0.68
CA GLY A 392 -16.28 4.80 0.34
C GLY A 392 -17.23 4.48 1.50
N ALA A 393 -16.69 4.41 2.72
CA ALA A 393 -17.50 4.18 3.92
C ALA A 393 -18.50 5.31 4.19
N ASP A 394 -18.09 6.57 3.99
CA ASP A 394 -18.99 7.73 4.18
C ASP A 394 -20.17 7.69 3.21
N ARG A 395 -19.88 7.34 1.95
CA ARG A 395 -20.90 7.26 0.90
C ARG A 395 -21.85 6.07 1.13
N GLN A 396 -21.32 4.89 1.52
CA GLN A 396 -22.15 3.73 1.87
C GLN A 396 -23.09 4.03 3.04
N LEU A 397 -22.60 4.69 4.11
CA LEU A 397 -23.42 5.07 5.27
C LEU A 397 -24.52 6.05 4.87
N ARG A 398 -24.23 7.02 4.00
CA ARG A 398 -25.24 7.96 3.48
C ARG A 398 -26.34 7.23 2.72
N VAL A 399 -25.99 6.34 1.78
CA VAL A 399 -26.98 5.54 1.04
C VAL A 399 -27.81 4.67 1.97
N PHE A 400 -27.21 4.08 3.00
CA PHE A 400 -27.92 3.29 3.99
C PHE A 400 -28.95 4.12 4.77
N GLU A 401 -28.60 5.31 5.21
CA GLU A 401 -29.49 6.24 5.90
C GLU A 401 -30.63 6.72 4.98
N GLU A 402 -30.30 7.18 3.78
CA GLU A 402 -31.27 7.68 2.78
C GLU A 402 -32.25 6.60 2.31
N SER A 403 -31.83 5.35 2.28
CA SER A 403 -32.66 4.20 1.90
C SER A 403 -33.52 3.65 3.05
N GLY A 404 -33.43 4.22 4.25
CA GLY A 404 -34.13 3.71 5.43
C GLY A 404 -33.57 2.41 5.98
N GLY A 405 -32.27 2.15 5.76
CA GLY A 405 -31.57 0.98 6.28
C GLY A 405 -31.55 -0.22 5.33
N ASP A 406 -31.73 -0.01 4.02
CA ASP A 406 -31.75 -1.08 3.03
C ASP A 406 -30.34 -1.44 2.54
N PHE A 407 -29.80 -2.56 3.01
CA PHE A 407 -28.50 -3.07 2.60
C PHE A 407 -28.42 -3.45 1.11
N LYS A 408 -29.52 -3.85 0.48
CA LYS A 408 -29.50 -4.17 -0.96
C LYS A 408 -29.25 -2.92 -1.78
N LYS A 409 -29.81 -1.79 -1.38
CA LYS A 409 -29.54 -0.49 -1.99
C LYS A 409 -28.08 -0.05 -1.82
N VAL A 410 -27.47 -0.37 -0.68
CA VAL A 410 -26.03 -0.14 -0.48
C VAL A 410 -25.20 -0.99 -1.46
N VAL A 411 -25.53 -2.27 -1.64
CA VAL A 411 -24.83 -3.15 -2.59
C VAL A 411 -25.03 -2.68 -4.02
N ASP A 412 -26.24 -2.26 -4.41
CA ASP A 412 -26.50 -1.68 -5.74
C ASP A 412 -25.62 -0.45 -5.99
N TYR A 413 -25.55 0.46 -5.02
CA TYR A 413 -24.67 1.64 -5.08
C TYR A 413 -23.18 1.26 -5.21
N ILE A 414 -22.71 0.27 -4.44
CA ILE A 414 -21.31 -0.22 -4.53
C ILE A 414 -21.01 -0.73 -5.96
N ILE A 415 -21.94 -1.49 -6.55
CA ILE A 415 -21.80 -2.02 -7.91
C ILE A 415 -21.74 -0.86 -8.93
N GLU A 416 -22.63 0.13 -8.82
CA GLU A 416 -22.63 1.31 -9.71
C GLU A 416 -21.34 2.10 -9.60
N GLU A 417 -20.86 2.34 -8.38
CA GLU A 417 -19.59 3.03 -8.14
C GLU A 417 -18.38 2.23 -8.67
N THR A 418 -18.43 0.90 -8.58
CA THR A 418 -17.37 0.02 -9.12
C THR A 418 -17.24 0.15 -10.64
N GLU A 419 -18.35 0.36 -11.33
CA GLU A 419 -18.41 0.50 -12.79
C GLU A 419 -18.20 1.95 -13.26
N THR A 420 -18.23 2.93 -12.36
CA THR A 420 -18.09 4.36 -12.69
C THR A 420 -16.71 4.67 -13.29
N GLY A 421 -16.70 5.40 -14.40
CA GLY A 421 -15.47 5.86 -15.09
C GLY A 421 -14.71 4.77 -15.83
N LEU A 422 -15.36 3.61 -16.10
CA LEU A 422 -14.79 2.51 -16.86
C LEU A 422 -15.21 2.49 -18.33
N GLU A 423 -15.93 3.51 -18.82
CA GLU A 423 -16.40 3.60 -20.21
C GLU A 423 -15.22 3.56 -21.20
N GLU A 424 -15.42 2.94 -22.35
CA GLU A 424 -14.40 2.81 -23.38
C GLU A 424 -13.98 4.20 -23.90
N SER A 425 -12.72 4.59 -23.65
CA SER A 425 -12.05 5.52 -24.56
C SER A 425 -11.95 4.81 -25.92
N ALA A 426 -12.45 5.43 -26.99
CA ALA A 426 -12.62 4.85 -28.30
C ALA A 426 -11.33 4.50 -29.09
N GLU A 427 -10.24 4.12 -28.40
CA GLU A 427 -9.01 3.62 -29.03
C GLU A 427 -8.54 2.33 -28.38
N PRO A 428 -8.44 1.23 -29.13
CA PRO A 428 -7.80 0.01 -28.62
C PRO A 428 -6.30 0.27 -28.46
N ALA A 429 -5.77 -0.04 -27.28
CA ALA A 429 -4.32 -0.04 -27.05
C ALA A 429 -3.63 -0.96 -28.06
N PRO A 430 -2.50 -0.54 -28.70
CA PRO A 430 -1.81 -1.35 -29.67
C PRO A 430 -1.30 -2.64 -29.01
N ALA A 431 -1.65 -3.77 -29.63
CA ALA A 431 -1.19 -5.09 -29.21
C ALA A 431 0.35 -5.11 -29.17
N ARG A 432 0.94 -5.18 -27.99
CA ARG A 432 2.38 -5.39 -27.84
C ARG A 432 2.72 -6.80 -28.33
N LYS A 433 3.47 -6.88 -29.43
CA LYS A 433 4.10 -8.13 -29.88
C LYS A 433 5.07 -8.58 -28.80
N VAL A 434 4.80 -9.75 -28.25
CA VAL A 434 5.74 -10.48 -27.39
C VAL A 434 6.87 -10.94 -28.29
N GLY A 435 8.08 -10.42 -28.07
CA GLY A 435 9.34 -10.89 -28.66
C GLY A 435 10.07 -11.77 -27.65
#